data_f178318ed766dddd72225ec23629b71b
#
_entry.id   f178318ed766dddd72225ec23629b71b
#
_cell.length_a   1.000
_cell.length_b   1.000
_cell.length_c   1.000
_cell.angle_alpha   90.00
_cell.angle_beta   90.00
_cell.angle_gamma   90.00
#
_symmetry.space_group_name_H-M   'P 1'
#
loop_
_entity.id
_entity.type
_entity.pdbx_description
1 polymer ?
#
loop_
_entity_poly.entity_id
_entity_poly.type
_entity_poly.pdbx_seq_one_letter_code
_entity_poly.pdbx_strand_id
1 'polypeptide(L)'
;MRILLSNDDGYSAPGLACLAEALRAVAHVDVVAPERDRSGASNSLTLSRPLRVHRAANGFLYVDGTPTDCVHLAITGLLGTETDIVVSGINNGANLGDDVLYSGTVAAAMEGRFLGLPAIAVSVAGRSGSSFATAAGVVVRLLEQLRHEPLPADTILNVNVPDVPPQHIAGYEATRLGRRHKAEPVVRSADPQGNPIYWVGAPGAAADAGPGTDFHAISRNCVSVTPLQVDLTRYPALEQVASWLGRQFPG
;
A
#
# COMPACT_ATOMS: atom_id res chain seq x y z
N MET A 1 -7.91 6.32 19.74
CA MET A 1 -7.20 6.32 18.47
C MET A 1 -8.23 6.44 17.35
N ARG A 2 -8.00 7.35 16.41
CA ARG A 2 -8.81 7.56 15.22
C ARG A 2 -8.00 7.12 14.00
N ILE A 3 -8.54 6.23 13.21
CA ILE A 3 -7.90 5.63 12.05
C ILE A 3 -8.56 6.17 10.78
N LEU A 4 -7.77 6.67 9.83
CA LEU A 4 -8.21 6.85 8.47
C LEU A 4 -7.93 5.56 7.69
N LEU A 5 -8.98 4.93 7.19
CA LEU A 5 -8.90 3.71 6.39
C LEU A 5 -9.16 4.03 4.91
N SER A 6 -8.27 3.57 4.04
CA SER A 6 -8.39 3.66 2.58
C SER A 6 -7.99 2.35 1.91
N ASN A 7 -8.02 2.30 0.57
CA ASN A 7 -7.52 1.20 -0.26
C ASN A 7 -7.36 1.67 -1.71
N ASP A 8 -7.00 0.76 -2.62
CA ASP A 8 -7.01 0.98 -4.07
C ASP A 8 -8.03 0.10 -4.81
N ASP A 9 -8.56 -0.96 -4.20
CA ASP A 9 -9.61 -1.81 -4.78
C ASP A 9 -10.99 -1.13 -4.85
N GLY A 10 -11.15 0.03 -4.20
CA GLY A 10 -12.40 0.81 -4.17
C GLY A 10 -13.24 0.61 -2.92
N TYR A 11 -14.18 1.55 -2.67
CA TYR A 11 -14.98 1.61 -1.43
C TYR A 11 -15.88 0.38 -1.19
N SER A 12 -16.25 -0.35 -2.22
CA SER A 12 -17.08 -1.55 -2.15
C SER A 12 -16.29 -2.85 -1.98
N ALA A 13 -14.96 -2.78 -1.95
CA ALA A 13 -14.10 -3.95 -1.88
C ALA A 13 -14.30 -4.75 -0.57
N PRO A 14 -14.39 -6.09 -0.64
CA PRO A 14 -14.58 -6.94 0.54
C PRO A 14 -13.45 -6.80 1.57
N GLY A 15 -12.20 -6.64 1.11
CA GLY A 15 -11.05 -6.45 1.98
C GLY A 15 -11.15 -5.18 2.83
N LEU A 16 -11.62 -4.08 2.24
CA LEU A 16 -11.86 -2.82 2.95
C LEU A 16 -12.95 -2.97 4.01
N ALA A 17 -14.07 -3.62 3.65
CA ALA A 17 -15.19 -3.84 4.56
C ALA A 17 -14.78 -4.71 5.75
N CYS A 18 -14.06 -5.80 5.50
CA CYS A 18 -13.55 -6.70 6.53
C CYS A 18 -12.60 -5.97 7.50
N LEU A 19 -11.68 -5.16 6.95
CA LEU A 19 -10.75 -4.40 7.78
C LEU A 19 -11.46 -3.32 8.59
N ALA A 20 -12.42 -2.60 8.00
CA ALA A 20 -13.22 -1.59 8.70
C ALA A 20 -13.98 -2.19 9.89
N GLU A 21 -14.58 -3.37 9.73
CA GLU A 21 -15.28 -4.08 10.80
C GLU A 21 -14.33 -4.44 11.94
N ALA A 22 -13.20 -5.06 11.65
CA ALA A 22 -12.21 -5.45 12.65
C ALA A 22 -11.63 -4.23 13.40
N LEU A 23 -11.33 -3.15 12.71
CA LEU A 23 -10.75 -1.94 13.30
C LEU A 23 -11.76 -1.17 14.15
N ARG A 24 -13.04 -1.17 13.80
CA ARG A 24 -14.11 -0.53 14.59
C ARG A 24 -14.29 -1.14 15.97
N ALA A 25 -13.88 -2.39 16.17
CA ALA A 25 -13.88 -3.04 17.48
C ALA A 25 -12.85 -2.43 18.46
N VAL A 26 -11.81 -1.76 17.96
CA VAL A 26 -10.66 -1.29 18.77
C VAL A 26 -10.36 0.20 18.62
N ALA A 27 -10.99 0.90 17.65
CA ALA A 27 -10.74 2.30 17.36
C ALA A 27 -11.94 3.00 16.69
N HIS A 28 -11.90 4.33 16.61
CA HIS A 28 -12.75 5.08 15.69
C HIS A 28 -12.19 5.00 14.28
N VAL A 29 -13.03 4.68 13.29
CA VAL A 29 -12.59 4.45 11.90
C VAL A 29 -13.38 5.32 10.94
N ASP A 30 -12.71 6.24 10.29
CA ASP A 30 -13.20 6.98 9.15
C ASP A 30 -12.72 6.30 7.86
N VAL A 31 -13.63 6.03 6.93
CA VAL A 31 -13.30 5.37 5.66
C VAL A 31 -13.45 6.37 4.52
N VAL A 32 -12.35 6.57 3.78
CA VAL A 32 -12.33 7.37 2.54
C VAL A 32 -11.55 6.59 1.48
N ALA A 33 -12.23 6.12 0.44
CA ALA A 33 -11.66 5.21 -0.55
C ALA A 33 -12.03 5.63 -1.99
N PRO A 34 -11.34 5.15 -3.01
CA PRO A 34 -11.73 5.41 -4.40
C PRO A 34 -13.11 4.87 -4.74
N GLU A 35 -13.79 5.54 -5.69
CA GLU A 35 -15.07 5.09 -6.23
C GLU A 35 -15.02 3.69 -6.81
N ARG A 36 -13.89 3.30 -7.40
CA ARG A 36 -13.65 2.04 -8.10
C ARG A 36 -12.21 1.59 -7.95
N ASP A 37 -11.89 0.41 -8.45
CA ASP A 37 -10.53 -0.11 -8.54
C ASP A 37 -9.59 0.88 -9.27
N ARG A 38 -8.46 1.16 -8.62
CA ARG A 38 -7.37 2.03 -9.04
C ARG A 38 -6.01 1.33 -8.97
N SER A 39 -6.01 0.01 -9.13
CA SER A 39 -4.76 -0.78 -9.13
C SER A 39 -3.74 -0.20 -10.10
N GLY A 40 -2.48 -0.09 -9.66
CA GLY A 40 -1.40 0.50 -10.44
C GLY A 40 -1.40 2.04 -10.50
N ALA A 41 -2.23 2.73 -9.72
CA ALA A 41 -2.27 4.19 -9.69
C ALA A 41 -1.01 4.84 -9.10
N SER A 42 -0.23 4.11 -8.29
CA SER A 42 0.96 4.66 -7.62
C SER A 42 0.65 5.95 -6.83
N ASN A 43 1.66 6.74 -6.49
CA ASN A 43 1.54 8.01 -5.74
C ASN A 43 1.05 9.18 -6.65
N SER A 44 -0.09 9.03 -7.31
CA SER A 44 -0.61 10.07 -8.21
C SER A 44 -1.71 10.90 -7.58
N LEU A 45 -1.62 12.23 -7.73
CA LEU A 45 -2.64 13.22 -7.36
C LEU A 45 -3.38 13.71 -8.60
N THR A 46 -4.69 13.91 -8.47
CA THR A 46 -5.54 14.47 -9.50
C THR A 46 -5.54 15.99 -9.43
N LEU A 47 -4.69 16.64 -10.22
CA LEU A 47 -4.53 18.11 -10.23
C LEU A 47 -5.26 18.80 -11.39
N SER A 48 -5.75 18.06 -12.38
CA SER A 48 -6.32 18.59 -13.62
C SER A 48 -7.83 18.86 -13.57
N ARG A 49 -8.51 18.42 -12.51
CA ARG A 49 -9.96 18.57 -12.31
C ARG A 49 -10.32 18.56 -10.82
N PRO A 50 -11.49 19.11 -10.44
CA PRO A 50 -12.00 18.93 -9.09
C PRO A 50 -12.37 17.48 -8.82
N LEU A 51 -12.28 17.07 -7.55
CA LEU A 51 -12.69 15.76 -7.05
C LEU A 51 -14.08 15.86 -6.42
N ARG A 52 -14.89 14.83 -6.58
CA ARG A 52 -16.21 14.69 -5.96
C ARG A 52 -16.17 13.65 -4.87
N VAL A 53 -16.79 13.97 -3.74
CA VAL A 53 -16.93 13.09 -2.58
C VAL A 53 -18.37 12.69 -2.44
N HIS A 54 -18.60 11.42 -2.25
CA HIS A 54 -19.92 10.83 -2.05
C HIS A 54 -19.93 9.98 -0.77
N ARG A 55 -21.14 9.72 -0.26
CA ARG A 55 -21.34 8.84 0.91
C ARG A 55 -22.13 7.61 0.49
N ALA A 56 -21.56 6.44 0.75
CA ALA A 56 -22.22 5.15 0.54
C ALA A 56 -23.23 4.84 1.66
N ALA A 57 -24.14 3.89 1.42
CA ALA A 57 -25.16 3.46 2.38
C ALA A 57 -24.58 2.93 3.71
N ASN A 58 -23.39 2.32 3.67
CA ASN A 58 -22.65 1.85 4.84
C ASN A 58 -21.90 2.96 5.60
N GLY A 59 -22.04 4.22 5.16
CA GLY A 59 -21.40 5.38 5.77
C GLY A 59 -19.99 5.68 5.26
N PHE A 60 -19.41 4.84 4.39
CA PHE A 60 -18.10 5.10 3.80
C PHE A 60 -18.16 6.31 2.87
N LEU A 61 -17.11 7.13 2.89
CA LEU A 61 -16.91 8.15 1.87
C LEU A 61 -16.13 7.56 0.70
N TYR A 62 -16.51 7.95 -0.51
CA TYR A 62 -15.76 7.59 -1.71
C TYR A 62 -15.54 8.77 -2.64
N VAL A 63 -14.43 8.74 -3.35
CA VAL A 63 -13.92 9.83 -4.18
C VAL A 63 -13.70 9.33 -5.61
N ASP A 64 -14.04 10.15 -6.60
CA ASP A 64 -13.76 9.88 -8.02
C ASP A 64 -12.26 10.08 -8.39
N GLY A 65 -11.37 9.82 -7.43
CA GLY A 65 -9.93 10.04 -7.47
C GLY A 65 -9.10 8.77 -7.31
N THR A 66 -7.81 8.98 -7.02
CA THR A 66 -6.84 7.94 -6.70
C THR A 66 -6.88 7.62 -5.19
N PRO A 67 -6.22 6.53 -4.72
CA PRO A 67 -6.02 6.27 -3.30
C PRO A 67 -5.31 7.42 -2.57
N THR A 68 -4.29 8.01 -3.21
CA THR A 68 -3.58 9.19 -2.70
C THR A 68 -4.52 10.39 -2.54
N ASP A 69 -5.38 10.67 -3.54
CA ASP A 69 -6.39 11.74 -3.46
C ASP A 69 -7.33 11.55 -2.25
N CYS A 70 -7.76 10.32 -2.00
CA CYS A 70 -8.66 9.99 -0.89
C CYS A 70 -8.04 10.33 0.46
N VAL A 71 -6.81 9.91 0.69
CA VAL A 71 -6.08 10.18 1.94
C VAL A 71 -5.74 11.66 2.05
N HIS A 72 -5.26 12.28 0.97
CA HIS A 72 -4.93 13.70 0.93
C HIS A 72 -6.13 14.57 1.33
N LEU A 73 -7.28 14.39 0.68
CA LEU A 73 -8.50 15.12 1.00
C LEU A 73 -8.95 14.91 2.45
N ALA A 74 -8.89 13.65 2.91
CA ALA A 74 -9.31 13.30 4.26
C ALA A 74 -8.49 14.06 5.33
N ILE A 75 -7.15 14.07 5.16
CA ILE A 75 -6.21 14.69 6.08
C ILE A 75 -6.27 16.22 6.03
N THR A 76 -6.42 16.80 4.82
CA THR A 76 -6.29 18.25 4.60
C THR A 76 -7.57 19.04 4.81
N GLY A 77 -8.68 18.41 5.22
CA GLY A 77 -9.89 19.15 5.61
C GLY A 77 -11.23 18.46 5.41
N LEU A 78 -11.32 17.36 4.66
CA LEU A 78 -12.60 16.70 4.41
C LEU A 78 -13.27 16.16 5.69
N LEU A 79 -12.48 15.57 6.61
CA LEU A 79 -13.02 14.97 7.83
C LEU A 79 -13.24 15.98 8.96
N GLY A 80 -12.58 17.14 8.95
CA GLY A 80 -12.68 18.15 10.00
C GLY A 80 -12.22 17.69 11.39
N THR A 81 -11.54 16.57 11.49
CA THR A 81 -11.03 15.95 12.72
C THR A 81 -9.64 15.40 12.49
N GLU A 82 -8.79 15.46 13.52
CA GLU A 82 -7.45 14.89 13.46
C GLU A 82 -7.50 13.35 13.40
N THR A 83 -6.66 12.79 12.58
CA THR A 83 -6.44 11.35 12.41
C THR A 83 -5.12 10.98 13.09
N ASP A 84 -5.09 9.86 13.82
CA ASP A 84 -3.89 9.40 14.50
C ASP A 84 -3.00 8.53 13.60
N ILE A 85 -3.58 7.76 12.69
CA ILE A 85 -2.86 6.83 11.80
C ILE A 85 -3.66 6.56 10.52
N VAL A 86 -2.94 6.34 9.43
CA VAL A 86 -3.52 5.84 8.16
C VAL A 86 -3.28 4.34 8.03
N VAL A 87 -4.35 3.61 7.73
CA VAL A 87 -4.29 2.19 7.35
C VAL A 87 -4.85 2.07 5.94
N SER A 88 -4.15 1.39 5.05
CA SER A 88 -4.58 1.15 3.66
C SER A 88 -4.68 -0.34 3.37
N GLY A 89 -5.82 -0.78 2.84
CA GLY A 89 -6.08 -2.17 2.46
C GLY A 89 -7.48 -2.66 2.87
N ILE A 90 -7.72 -3.97 2.90
CA ILE A 90 -6.76 -5.06 2.59
C ILE A 90 -6.76 -5.25 1.07
N ASN A 91 -5.59 -5.13 0.47
CA ASN A 91 -5.41 -5.39 -0.95
C ASN A 91 -5.55 -6.88 -1.28
N ASN A 92 -6.29 -7.20 -2.35
CA ASN A 92 -6.42 -8.56 -2.85
C ASN A 92 -5.30 -8.92 -3.83
N GLY A 93 -4.14 -9.17 -3.31
CA GLY A 93 -2.90 -9.43 -4.02
C GLY A 93 -1.70 -8.88 -3.25
N ALA A 94 -0.55 -9.51 -3.36
CA ALA A 94 0.66 -9.09 -2.67
C ALA A 94 1.25 -7.80 -3.25
N ASN A 95 1.86 -6.99 -2.38
CA ASN A 95 2.71 -5.86 -2.74
C ASN A 95 4.14 -6.16 -2.26
N LEU A 96 4.89 -6.94 -3.05
CA LEU A 96 6.23 -7.45 -2.72
C LEU A 96 7.29 -6.87 -3.65
N GLY A 97 8.48 -6.63 -3.10
CA GLY A 97 9.62 -6.14 -3.87
C GLY A 97 9.31 -4.87 -4.66
N ASP A 98 9.64 -4.87 -5.95
CA ASP A 98 9.46 -3.71 -6.84
C ASP A 98 7.98 -3.33 -7.07
N ASP A 99 7.03 -4.23 -6.81
CA ASP A 99 5.58 -3.96 -6.96
C ASP A 99 5.12 -2.79 -6.08
N VAL A 100 5.82 -2.56 -4.96
CA VAL A 100 5.58 -1.44 -4.03
C VAL A 100 5.56 -0.08 -4.73
N LEU A 101 6.39 0.10 -5.77
CA LEU A 101 6.47 1.35 -6.53
C LEU A 101 5.19 1.69 -7.32
N TYR A 102 4.41 0.68 -7.67
CA TYR A 102 3.18 0.83 -8.46
C TYR A 102 1.91 0.68 -7.63
N SER A 103 2.04 0.27 -6.36
CA SER A 103 0.92 -0.05 -5.48
C SER A 103 0.14 1.19 -5.05
N GLY A 104 -1.16 1.22 -5.35
CA GLY A 104 -2.06 2.23 -4.82
C GLY A 104 -2.33 2.07 -3.32
N THR A 105 -2.31 0.82 -2.80
CA THR A 105 -2.41 0.52 -1.37
C THR A 105 -1.26 1.14 -0.59
N VAL A 106 -0.02 0.93 -1.08
CA VAL A 106 1.17 1.51 -0.44
C VAL A 106 1.19 3.03 -0.60
N ALA A 107 0.76 3.55 -1.75
CA ALA A 107 0.67 4.99 -2.01
C ALA A 107 -0.26 5.72 -1.03
N ALA A 108 -1.42 5.14 -0.71
CA ALA A 108 -2.33 5.69 0.30
C ALA A 108 -1.68 5.75 1.69
N ALA A 109 -0.94 4.70 2.07
CA ALA A 109 -0.19 4.69 3.33
C ALA A 109 0.95 5.72 3.32
N MET A 110 1.65 5.87 2.19
CA MET A 110 2.70 6.88 2.02
C MET A 110 2.16 8.32 2.19
N GLU A 111 0.96 8.60 1.69
CA GLU A 111 0.31 9.89 1.89
C GLU A 111 0.04 10.15 3.36
N GLY A 112 -0.29 9.11 4.13
CA GLY A 112 -0.52 9.19 5.57
C GLY A 112 0.68 9.65 6.40
N ARG A 113 1.90 9.48 5.90
CA ARG A 113 3.12 9.93 6.60
C ARG A 113 3.13 11.43 6.90
N PHE A 114 2.41 12.22 6.10
CA PHE A 114 2.29 13.67 6.33
C PHE A 114 1.61 14.03 7.65
N LEU A 115 0.90 13.08 8.26
CA LEU A 115 0.34 13.23 9.61
C LEU A 115 1.41 13.18 10.71
N GLY A 116 2.66 12.81 10.38
CA GLY A 116 3.71 12.62 11.36
C GLY A 116 3.51 11.37 12.22
N LEU A 117 2.77 10.37 11.72
CA LEU A 117 2.49 9.10 12.39
C LEU A 117 2.81 7.92 11.46
N PRO A 118 3.16 6.75 12.02
CA PRO A 118 3.34 5.55 11.22
C PRO A 118 2.08 5.22 10.43
N ALA A 119 2.25 4.75 9.21
CA ALA A 119 1.16 4.28 8.37
C ALA A 119 1.30 2.78 8.07
N ILE A 120 0.19 2.11 7.80
CA ILE A 120 0.18 0.67 7.48
C ILE A 120 -0.46 0.47 6.11
N ALA A 121 0.24 -0.21 5.21
CA ALA A 121 -0.30 -0.81 4.00
C ALA A 121 -0.42 -2.32 4.21
N VAL A 122 -1.60 -2.90 4.00
CA VAL A 122 -1.81 -4.34 4.21
C VAL A 122 -2.36 -5.02 2.97
N SER A 123 -1.76 -6.17 2.63
CA SER A 123 -2.08 -6.98 1.46
C SER A 123 -2.16 -8.45 1.82
N VAL A 124 -3.05 -9.20 1.18
CA VAL A 124 -3.06 -10.67 1.22
C VAL A 124 -2.24 -11.19 0.05
N ALA A 125 -1.27 -12.05 0.32
CA ALA A 125 -0.39 -12.66 -0.68
C ALA A 125 -1.09 -13.84 -1.41
N GLY A 126 -2.24 -13.56 -1.99
CA GLY A 126 -3.11 -14.46 -2.74
C GLY A 126 -4.25 -13.69 -3.38
N ARG A 127 -5.14 -14.37 -4.08
CA ARG A 127 -6.30 -13.75 -4.74
C ARG A 127 -7.62 -14.45 -4.41
N SER A 128 -7.62 -15.37 -3.45
CA SER A 128 -8.85 -16.11 -3.08
C SER A 128 -9.86 -15.23 -2.33
N GLY A 129 -9.40 -14.17 -1.67
CA GLY A 129 -10.20 -13.35 -0.75
C GLY A 129 -10.59 -14.08 0.55
N SER A 130 -10.13 -15.32 0.74
CA SER A 130 -10.51 -16.14 1.90
C SER A 130 -9.81 -15.73 3.20
N SER A 131 -8.69 -15.00 3.12
CA SER A 131 -7.84 -14.68 4.27
C SER A 131 -7.91 -13.21 4.72
N PHE A 132 -8.91 -12.43 4.28
CA PHE A 132 -9.07 -11.05 4.75
C PHE A 132 -9.23 -10.97 6.27
N ALA A 133 -9.95 -11.89 6.89
CA ALA A 133 -10.09 -11.92 8.35
C ALA A 133 -8.74 -12.19 9.05
N THR A 134 -7.88 -13.05 8.47
CA THR A 134 -6.53 -13.27 8.96
C THR A 134 -5.71 -11.99 8.91
N ALA A 135 -5.73 -11.29 7.76
CA ALA A 135 -5.01 -10.04 7.56
C ALA A 135 -5.53 -8.92 8.48
N ALA A 136 -6.84 -8.81 8.66
CA ALA A 136 -7.43 -7.85 9.59
C ALA A 136 -6.97 -8.09 11.03
N GLY A 137 -6.93 -9.36 11.47
CA GLY A 137 -6.39 -9.74 12.78
C GLY A 137 -4.91 -9.40 12.95
N VAL A 138 -4.10 -9.52 11.89
CA VAL A 138 -2.69 -9.09 11.89
C VAL A 138 -2.59 -7.58 12.10
N VAL A 139 -3.39 -6.77 11.38
CA VAL A 139 -3.38 -5.31 11.52
C VAL A 139 -3.77 -4.88 12.93
N VAL A 140 -4.81 -5.49 13.52
CA VAL A 140 -5.22 -5.20 14.90
C VAL A 140 -4.07 -5.41 15.89
N ARG A 141 -3.32 -6.53 15.77
CA ARG A 141 -2.15 -6.81 16.62
C ARG A 141 -1.01 -5.81 16.41
N LEU A 142 -0.74 -5.42 15.17
CA LEU A 142 0.28 -4.41 14.87
C LEU A 142 -0.09 -3.04 15.43
N LEU A 143 -1.36 -2.65 15.35
CA LEU A 143 -1.84 -1.40 15.95
C LEU A 143 -1.75 -1.41 17.48
N GLU A 144 -2.01 -2.55 18.13
CA GLU A 144 -1.84 -2.71 19.56
C GLU A 144 -0.36 -2.55 19.94
N GLN A 145 0.55 -3.19 19.20
CA GLN A 145 1.99 -3.05 19.42
C GLN A 145 2.46 -1.60 19.23
N LEU A 146 2.02 -0.91 18.17
CA LEU A 146 2.36 0.49 17.90
C LEU A 146 1.87 1.46 18.99
N ARG A 147 0.80 1.12 19.72
CA ARG A 147 0.33 1.91 20.88
C ARG A 147 1.29 1.82 22.06
N HIS A 148 1.90 0.67 22.27
CA HIS A 148 2.82 0.42 23.38
C HIS A 148 4.25 0.80 23.04
N GLU A 149 4.67 0.56 21.80
CA GLU A 149 6.02 0.79 21.31
C GLU A 149 5.95 1.50 19.94
N PRO A 150 5.79 2.83 19.94
CA PRO A 150 5.67 3.58 18.68
C PRO A 150 6.96 3.52 17.87
N LEU A 151 6.81 3.35 16.55
CA LEU A 151 7.91 3.48 15.59
C LEU A 151 8.14 4.96 15.23
N PRO A 152 9.29 5.29 14.59
CA PRO A 152 9.51 6.64 14.05
C PRO A 152 8.36 7.08 13.16
N ALA A 153 7.98 8.36 13.26
CA ALA A 153 6.78 8.94 12.64
C ALA A 153 6.76 8.87 11.11
N ASP A 154 7.93 8.77 10.48
CA ASP A 154 8.08 8.64 9.02
C ASP A 154 8.08 7.18 8.53
N THR A 155 7.87 6.22 9.43
CA THR A 155 7.84 4.78 9.10
C THR A 155 6.50 4.38 8.48
N ILE A 156 6.56 3.70 7.34
CA ILE A 156 5.42 3.06 6.70
C ILE A 156 5.63 1.56 6.79
N LEU A 157 4.68 0.83 7.35
CA LEU A 157 4.74 -0.64 7.39
C LEU A 157 4.03 -1.21 6.17
N ASN A 158 4.78 -1.83 5.26
CA ASN A 158 4.24 -2.65 4.19
C ASN A 158 4.08 -4.08 4.71
N VAL A 159 2.84 -4.49 4.93
CA VAL A 159 2.47 -5.77 5.55
C VAL A 159 1.88 -6.68 4.49
N ASN A 160 2.52 -7.81 4.25
CA ASN A 160 1.97 -8.85 3.40
C ASN A 160 1.66 -10.08 4.25
N VAL A 161 0.42 -10.55 4.14
CA VAL A 161 -0.10 -11.68 4.92
C VAL A 161 -0.30 -12.87 3.99
N PRO A 162 0.24 -14.06 4.30
CA PRO A 162 0.00 -15.26 3.51
C PRO A 162 -1.50 -15.56 3.39
N ASP A 163 -1.93 -16.04 2.22
CA ASP A 163 -3.34 -16.38 1.96
C ASP A 163 -3.70 -17.75 2.58
N VAL A 164 -3.60 -17.82 3.90
CA VAL A 164 -3.87 -19.02 4.71
C VAL A 164 -4.71 -18.67 5.93
N PRO A 165 -5.43 -19.64 6.52
CA PRO A 165 -6.11 -19.48 7.81
C PRO A 165 -5.13 -19.08 8.93
N PRO A 166 -5.61 -18.38 9.99
CA PRO A 166 -4.74 -17.83 11.04
C PRO A 166 -3.86 -18.88 11.73
N GLN A 167 -4.34 -20.10 11.90
CA GLN A 167 -3.58 -21.20 12.54
C GLN A 167 -2.42 -21.73 11.68
N HIS A 168 -2.36 -21.38 10.38
CA HIS A 168 -1.27 -21.76 9.47
C HIS A 168 -0.25 -20.63 9.27
N ILE A 169 -0.43 -19.49 9.91
CA ILE A 169 0.60 -18.46 9.97
C ILE A 169 1.77 -18.98 10.82
N ALA A 170 2.94 -19.11 10.19
CA ALA A 170 4.12 -19.66 10.84
C ALA A 170 4.85 -18.67 11.76
N GLY A 171 4.62 -17.35 11.58
CA GLY A 171 5.24 -16.30 12.37
C GLY A 171 5.18 -14.93 11.69
N TYR A 172 5.94 -13.98 12.23
CA TYR A 172 6.09 -12.62 11.73
C TYR A 172 7.57 -12.34 11.51
N GLU A 173 7.93 -11.74 10.39
CA GLU A 173 9.31 -11.40 10.04
C GLU A 173 9.42 -9.93 9.65
N ALA A 174 10.39 -9.23 10.27
CA ALA A 174 10.87 -7.96 9.74
C ALA A 174 11.68 -8.26 8.48
N THR A 175 11.29 -7.68 7.36
CA THR A 175 11.83 -8.00 6.04
C THR A 175 12.36 -6.75 5.34
N ARG A 176 13.18 -6.96 4.33
CA ARG A 176 13.47 -5.99 3.29
C ARG A 176 12.72 -6.33 2.03
N LEU A 177 12.55 -5.36 1.15
CA LEU A 177 12.03 -5.62 -0.20
C LEU A 177 12.98 -6.55 -0.96
N GLY A 178 12.42 -7.58 -1.58
CA GLY A 178 13.12 -8.34 -2.61
C GLY A 178 13.11 -7.61 -3.95
N ARG A 179 13.41 -8.32 -5.03
CA ARG A 179 13.35 -7.78 -6.40
C ARG A 179 12.74 -8.81 -7.35
N ARG A 180 12.14 -8.30 -8.43
CA ARG A 180 11.67 -9.15 -9.54
C ARG A 180 12.67 -9.14 -10.70
N HIS A 181 12.59 -10.16 -11.54
CA HIS A 181 13.12 -10.10 -12.88
C HIS A 181 12.35 -9.10 -13.72
N LYS A 182 12.88 -8.78 -14.92
CA LYS A 182 12.16 -7.96 -15.90
C LYS A 182 10.74 -8.52 -16.12
N ALA A 183 9.76 -7.63 -16.22
CA ALA A 183 8.39 -8.00 -16.54
C ALA A 183 8.30 -8.81 -17.83
N GLU A 184 7.28 -9.66 -17.93
CA GLU A 184 6.97 -10.39 -19.16
C GLU A 184 6.68 -9.41 -20.32
N PRO A 185 6.92 -9.84 -21.56
CA PRO A 185 6.61 -9.00 -22.73
C PRO A 185 5.15 -8.57 -22.78
N VAL A 186 4.90 -7.44 -23.41
CA VAL A 186 3.53 -6.98 -23.68
C VAL A 186 2.76 -8.01 -24.50
N VAL A 187 1.47 -8.18 -24.17
CA VAL A 187 0.58 -9.05 -24.94
C VAL A 187 -0.16 -8.19 -25.97
N ARG A 188 0.14 -8.40 -27.24
CA ARG A 188 -0.56 -7.74 -28.36
C ARG A 188 -1.88 -8.45 -28.63
N SER A 189 -2.94 -7.68 -28.85
CA SER A 189 -4.27 -8.14 -29.24
C SER A 189 -4.88 -7.18 -30.26
N ALA A 190 -6.14 -7.33 -30.62
CA ALA A 190 -6.87 -6.40 -31.46
C ALA A 190 -8.24 -6.07 -30.82
N ASP A 191 -8.68 -4.82 -31.02
CA ASP A 191 -10.06 -4.44 -30.67
C ASP A 191 -11.08 -5.04 -31.67
N PRO A 192 -12.41 -4.92 -31.43
CA PRO A 192 -13.41 -5.42 -32.38
C PRO A 192 -13.36 -4.83 -33.78
N GLN A 193 -12.70 -3.68 -33.96
CA GLN A 193 -12.51 -3.01 -35.25
C GLN A 193 -11.18 -3.41 -35.94
N GLY A 194 -10.37 -4.31 -35.30
CA GLY A 194 -9.09 -4.78 -35.84
C GLY A 194 -7.89 -3.88 -35.53
N ASN A 195 -8.04 -2.81 -34.75
CA ASN A 195 -6.92 -1.97 -34.34
C ASN A 195 -6.07 -2.68 -33.29
N PRO A 196 -4.73 -2.52 -33.33
CA PRO A 196 -3.85 -3.14 -32.34
C PRO A 196 -4.04 -2.52 -30.95
N ILE A 197 -4.22 -3.38 -29.95
CA ILE A 197 -4.21 -3.04 -28.54
C ILE A 197 -3.13 -3.84 -27.83
N TYR A 198 -2.66 -3.33 -26.66
CA TYR A 198 -1.56 -3.92 -25.92
C TYR A 198 -1.91 -4.02 -24.43
N TRP A 199 -1.68 -5.18 -23.85
CA TRP A 199 -1.74 -5.36 -22.41
C TRP A 199 -0.35 -5.31 -21.81
N VAL A 200 -0.20 -4.66 -20.67
CA VAL A 200 1.04 -4.73 -19.90
C VAL A 200 1.29 -6.18 -19.49
N GLY A 201 2.49 -6.65 -19.71
CA GLY A 201 2.90 -8.01 -19.32
C GLY A 201 2.83 -8.24 -17.81
N ALA A 202 2.72 -9.47 -17.40
CA ALA A 202 2.73 -9.84 -15.99
C ALA A 202 4.06 -9.43 -15.33
N PRO A 203 4.06 -9.16 -14.01
CA PRO A 203 5.29 -8.98 -13.25
C PRO A 203 6.22 -10.19 -13.45
N GLY A 204 7.52 -9.96 -13.57
CA GLY A 204 8.50 -11.02 -13.66
C GLY A 204 8.57 -11.87 -12.38
N ALA A 205 9.15 -13.06 -12.49
CA ALA A 205 9.41 -13.91 -11.34
C ALA A 205 10.29 -13.20 -10.30
N ALA A 206 10.25 -13.65 -9.05
CA ALA A 206 11.13 -13.14 -8.02
C ALA A 206 12.61 -13.46 -8.36
N ALA A 207 13.46 -12.42 -8.38
CA ALA A 207 14.90 -12.52 -8.67
C ALA A 207 15.72 -12.53 -7.37
N ASP A 208 15.40 -11.63 -6.44
CA ASP A 208 15.95 -11.62 -5.09
C ASP A 208 14.83 -12.02 -4.12
N ALA A 209 14.76 -13.30 -3.82
CA ALA A 209 13.78 -13.94 -2.94
C ALA A 209 14.44 -14.76 -1.83
N GLY A 210 15.70 -14.49 -1.51
CA GLY A 210 16.46 -15.18 -0.49
C GLY A 210 16.06 -14.77 0.94
N PRO A 211 16.68 -15.37 1.97
CA PRO A 211 16.42 -15.07 3.37
C PRO A 211 16.45 -13.57 3.68
N GLY A 212 15.51 -13.14 4.50
CA GLY A 212 15.33 -11.75 4.89
C GLY A 212 14.51 -10.90 3.90
N THR A 213 14.07 -11.45 2.75
CA THR A 213 13.17 -10.76 1.83
C THR A 213 11.71 -11.03 2.17
N ASP A 214 10.84 -10.12 1.75
CA ASP A 214 9.39 -10.24 1.80
C ASP A 214 8.87 -11.47 1.04
N PHE A 215 9.43 -11.78 -0.14
CA PHE A 215 9.13 -13.02 -0.88
C PHE A 215 9.43 -14.28 -0.07
N HIS A 216 10.58 -14.29 0.62
CA HIS A 216 11.00 -15.45 1.41
C HIS A 216 10.08 -15.69 2.61
N ALA A 217 9.71 -14.63 3.32
CA ALA A 217 8.79 -14.71 4.44
C ALA A 217 7.43 -15.29 4.01
N ILE A 218 6.85 -14.76 2.92
CA ILE A 218 5.57 -15.24 2.37
C ILE A 218 5.66 -16.71 1.94
N SER A 219 6.75 -17.14 1.30
CA SER A 219 6.92 -18.54 0.87
C SER A 219 6.91 -19.55 2.03
N ARG A 220 7.16 -19.09 3.26
CA ARG A 220 7.17 -19.90 4.48
C ARG A 220 5.93 -19.70 5.36
N ASN A 221 4.87 -19.10 4.81
CA ASN A 221 3.66 -18.72 5.55
C ASN A 221 3.93 -17.77 6.74
N CYS A 222 4.99 -16.96 6.68
CA CYS A 222 5.25 -15.89 7.64
C CYS A 222 4.66 -14.57 7.14
N VAL A 223 4.06 -13.80 8.04
CA VAL A 223 3.69 -12.41 7.77
C VAL A 223 4.97 -11.62 7.54
N SER A 224 5.07 -10.96 6.39
CA SER A 224 6.16 -10.05 6.07
C SER A 224 5.79 -8.64 6.52
N VAL A 225 6.65 -8.01 7.31
CA VAL A 225 6.52 -6.62 7.74
C VAL A 225 7.77 -5.87 7.30
N THR A 226 7.64 -5.10 6.22
CA THR A 226 8.76 -4.33 5.65
C THR A 226 8.60 -2.86 6.03
N PRO A 227 9.52 -2.27 6.81
CA PRO A 227 9.53 -0.83 7.05
C PRO A 227 9.99 -0.10 5.78
N LEU A 228 9.19 0.85 5.32
CA LEU A 228 9.46 1.70 4.17
C LEU A 228 9.67 3.14 4.61
N GLN A 229 10.44 3.87 3.82
CA GLN A 229 10.57 5.33 3.90
C GLN A 229 10.41 5.93 2.51
N VAL A 230 10.08 7.22 2.43
CA VAL A 230 9.82 7.90 1.15
C VAL A 230 11.04 8.62 0.59
N ASP A 231 12.07 8.82 1.39
CA ASP A 231 13.31 9.46 0.92
C ASP A 231 14.03 8.56 -0.11
N LEU A 232 14.00 8.98 -1.37
CA LEU A 232 14.63 8.32 -2.50
C LEU A 232 16.07 8.76 -2.72
N THR A 233 16.63 9.62 -1.86
CA THR A 233 18.00 10.14 -1.99
C THR A 233 19.01 9.03 -1.76
N ARG A 234 19.85 8.77 -2.75
CA ARG A 234 20.98 7.85 -2.59
C ARG A 234 22.16 8.57 -1.91
N TYR A 235 22.07 8.76 -0.60
CA TYR A 235 23.08 9.46 0.21
C TYR A 235 24.53 9.02 -0.08
N PRO A 236 24.85 7.72 -0.17
CA PRO A 236 26.23 7.27 -0.47
C PRO A 236 26.77 7.72 -1.83
N ALA A 237 25.92 8.21 -2.73
CA ALA A 237 26.35 8.69 -4.05
C ALA A 237 26.57 10.22 -4.10
N LEU A 238 26.17 10.96 -3.08
CA LEU A 238 26.24 12.44 -3.10
C LEU A 238 27.66 12.97 -3.32
N GLU A 239 28.65 12.43 -2.61
CA GLU A 239 30.06 12.86 -2.76
C GLU A 239 30.59 12.54 -4.16
N GLN A 240 30.23 11.38 -4.72
CA GLN A 240 30.64 11.01 -6.07
C GLN A 240 30.03 11.96 -7.12
N VAL A 241 28.75 12.31 -6.96
CA VAL A 241 28.06 13.25 -7.86
C VAL A 241 28.65 14.66 -7.71
N ALA A 242 28.89 15.12 -6.48
CA ALA A 242 29.54 16.43 -6.25
C ALA A 242 30.92 16.52 -6.90
N SER A 243 31.74 15.48 -6.73
CA SER A 243 33.06 15.40 -7.38
C SER A 243 32.96 15.39 -8.92
N TRP A 244 31.97 14.70 -9.48
CA TRP A 244 31.73 14.67 -10.91
C TRP A 244 31.32 16.05 -11.45
N LEU A 245 30.41 16.74 -10.75
CA LEU A 245 29.99 18.10 -11.10
C LEU A 245 31.14 19.10 -11.04
N GLY A 246 31.95 19.06 -9.98
CA GLY A 246 33.11 19.97 -9.81
C GLY A 246 34.16 19.82 -10.92
N ARG A 247 34.26 18.68 -11.58
CA ARG A 247 35.15 18.49 -12.74
C ARG A 247 34.55 19.06 -14.04
N GLN A 248 33.26 19.09 -14.17
CA GLN A 248 32.54 19.52 -15.39
C GLN A 248 32.18 21.01 -15.35
N PHE A 249 31.91 21.52 -14.14
CA PHE A 249 31.41 22.87 -13.90
C PHE A 249 32.25 23.53 -12.78
N PRO A 250 33.54 23.88 -13.04
CA PRO A 250 34.32 24.63 -12.06
C PRO A 250 33.66 25.99 -11.81
N GLY A 251 33.31 26.26 -10.54
CA GLY A 251 32.68 27.52 -10.09
C GLY A 251 33.65 28.70 -10.13
#